data_73aeb197127cd2d18ff5d558e7f1c50a
#
_entry.id   73aeb197127cd2d18ff5d558e7f1c50a
#
_cell.length_a   1.000
_cell.length_b   1.000
_cell.length_c   1.000
_cell.angle_alpha   90.00
_cell.angle_beta   90.00
_cell.angle_gamma   90.00
#
_symmetry.space_group_name_H-M   'P 1'
#
loop_
_entity.id
_entity.type
_entity.pdbx_description
1 polymer ?
#
loop_
_entity_poly.entity_id
_entity_poly.type
_entity_poly.pdbx_seq_one_letter_code
_entity_poly.pdbx_strand_id
1 'polypeptide(L)'
;MIGKGIRIEGLSKRFGKGDTAVYALKDVNMQVAPGEVVGLVGPSGSGKSTLLKCLGAVIDPSDGRMTLGNEVIYDGGWQVRDLRALRRDKIGFVFQSPYLIPFLDVTDNVALLPMLAGGANAEARAKALELLTALDVQHRVHAMPSQLSGGEQQRVAIARGLVNRPPVILADEPTAPLDSVRAMAVIRILNDMARKFETAIIVVTHDEKIIPTFKRIYHIRDGVTHEEAGEGREFE
;
A
#
# COMPACT_ATOMS: atom_id res chain seq x y z
N MET A 1 -7.76 -16.56 -14.93
CA MET A 1 -7.62 -15.79 -13.68
C MET A 1 -6.80 -14.55 -14.02
N ILE A 2 -7.30 -13.36 -13.74
CA ILE A 2 -6.51 -12.13 -13.91
C ILE A 2 -5.38 -12.22 -12.88
N GLY A 3 -4.13 -12.19 -13.35
CA GLY A 3 -2.99 -12.21 -12.45
C GLY A 3 -3.05 -11.02 -11.49
N LYS A 4 -2.75 -11.23 -10.23
CA LYS A 4 -2.58 -10.18 -9.22
C LYS A 4 -1.09 -9.94 -9.01
N GLY A 5 -0.71 -8.94 -8.22
CA GLY A 5 0.68 -8.57 -7.99
C GLY A 5 1.13 -7.37 -8.82
N ILE A 6 2.36 -6.94 -8.63
CA ILE A 6 2.94 -5.79 -9.32
C ILE A 6 4.33 -6.13 -9.86
N ARG A 7 4.63 -5.66 -11.07
CA ARG A 7 5.95 -5.72 -11.69
C ARG A 7 6.36 -4.34 -12.20
N ILE A 8 7.59 -3.98 -11.91
CA ILE A 8 8.20 -2.69 -12.22
C ILE A 8 9.52 -2.98 -12.93
N GLU A 9 9.71 -2.36 -14.10
CA GLU A 9 10.86 -2.59 -14.97
C GLU A 9 11.41 -1.24 -15.43
N GLY A 10 12.66 -0.94 -15.07
CA GLY A 10 13.38 0.25 -15.52
C GLY A 10 12.77 1.58 -15.06
N LEU A 11 11.97 1.58 -13.98
CA LEU A 11 11.22 2.78 -13.58
C LEU A 11 12.16 3.88 -13.11
N SER A 12 12.04 5.03 -13.74
CA SER A 12 12.86 6.20 -13.42
C SER A 12 11.99 7.42 -13.15
N LYS A 13 12.46 8.30 -12.26
CA LYS A 13 11.82 9.60 -12.00
C LYS A 13 12.87 10.69 -11.91
N ARG A 14 12.74 11.67 -12.80
CA ARG A 14 13.57 12.86 -12.85
C ARG A 14 12.73 14.09 -12.52
N PHE A 15 13.25 14.95 -11.67
CA PHE A 15 12.71 16.27 -11.39
C PHE A 15 13.63 17.35 -11.98
N GLY A 16 13.07 18.48 -12.37
CA GLY A 16 13.81 19.57 -13.02
C GLY A 16 14.01 19.34 -14.51
N LYS A 17 14.72 20.27 -15.17
CA LYS A 17 15.04 20.24 -16.60
C LYS A 17 16.49 20.65 -16.84
N GLY A 18 17.08 20.16 -17.94
CA GLY A 18 18.47 20.49 -18.32
C GLY A 18 19.46 20.10 -17.23
N ASP A 19 20.44 20.95 -16.98
CA ASP A 19 21.55 20.71 -16.04
C ASP A 19 21.14 20.69 -14.57
N THR A 20 19.94 21.16 -14.23
CA THR A 20 19.39 21.10 -12.85
C THR A 20 18.55 19.83 -12.60
N ALA A 21 18.51 18.90 -13.54
CA ALA A 21 17.73 17.68 -13.40
C ALA A 21 18.34 16.74 -12.35
N VAL A 22 17.49 16.31 -11.41
CA VAL A 22 17.86 15.35 -10.36
C VAL A 22 17.05 14.07 -10.53
N TYR A 23 17.72 12.94 -10.58
CA TYR A 23 17.08 11.64 -10.59
C TYR A 23 16.77 11.21 -9.16
N ALA A 24 15.49 11.15 -8.85
CA ALA A 24 15.00 10.59 -7.58
C ALA A 24 14.85 9.05 -7.64
N LEU A 25 14.62 8.51 -8.86
CA LEU A 25 14.61 7.07 -9.14
C LEU A 25 15.41 6.82 -10.42
N LYS A 26 16.18 5.73 -10.44
CA LYS A 26 17.06 5.35 -11.54
C LYS A 26 16.94 3.85 -11.79
N ASP A 27 16.32 3.47 -12.90
CA ASP A 27 16.21 2.08 -13.35
C ASP A 27 15.72 1.13 -12.23
N VAL A 28 14.64 1.51 -11.53
CA VAL A 28 14.07 0.71 -10.45
C VAL A 28 13.41 -0.54 -11.01
N ASN A 29 13.82 -1.71 -10.50
CA ASN A 29 13.30 -3.01 -10.86
C ASN A 29 12.77 -3.71 -9.62
N MET A 30 11.49 -4.08 -9.60
CA MET A 30 10.82 -4.76 -8.48
C MET A 30 9.72 -5.68 -8.98
N GLN A 31 9.49 -6.76 -8.27
CA GLN A 31 8.35 -7.64 -8.49
C GLN A 31 7.81 -8.13 -7.15
N VAL A 32 6.50 -8.02 -6.94
CA VAL A 32 5.83 -8.54 -5.75
C VAL A 32 4.69 -9.46 -6.20
N ALA A 33 4.73 -10.70 -5.74
CA ALA A 33 3.76 -11.71 -6.11
C ALA A 33 2.41 -11.51 -5.39
N PRO A 34 1.32 -12.08 -5.92
CA PRO A 34 0.05 -12.14 -5.20
C PRO A 34 0.21 -12.81 -3.83
N GLY A 35 -0.35 -12.22 -2.79
CA GLY A 35 -0.28 -12.77 -1.43
C GLY A 35 1.05 -12.55 -0.71
N GLU A 36 1.96 -11.80 -1.33
CA GLU A 36 3.29 -11.50 -0.79
C GLU A 36 3.33 -10.12 -0.12
N VAL A 37 4.07 -10.03 0.99
CA VAL A 37 4.42 -8.78 1.67
C VAL A 37 5.92 -8.59 1.60
N VAL A 38 6.37 -7.47 1.02
CA VAL A 38 7.79 -7.12 0.92
C VAL A 38 8.09 -5.84 1.69
N GLY A 39 9.28 -5.77 2.28
CA GLY A 39 9.82 -4.55 2.86
C GLY A 39 10.48 -3.67 1.78
N LEU A 40 10.29 -2.35 1.85
CA LEU A 40 11.05 -1.36 1.08
C LEU A 40 11.79 -0.47 2.08
N VAL A 41 13.09 -0.62 2.20
CA VAL A 41 13.92 0.03 3.19
C VAL A 41 15.00 0.91 2.53
N GLY A 42 15.51 1.88 3.27
CA GLY A 42 16.58 2.76 2.80
C GLY A 42 16.64 4.05 3.59
N PRO A 43 17.74 4.81 3.48
CA PRO A 43 17.93 6.06 4.21
C PRO A 43 16.91 7.14 3.79
N SER A 44 16.82 8.21 4.57
CA SER A 44 16.02 9.38 4.18
C SER A 44 16.56 9.96 2.88
N GLY A 45 15.65 10.39 1.99
CA GLY A 45 16.02 10.93 0.66
C GLY A 45 16.39 9.90 -0.40
N SER A 46 16.42 8.59 -0.10
CA SER A 46 16.81 7.54 -1.07
C SER A 46 15.84 7.32 -2.24
N GLY A 47 14.61 7.88 -2.18
CA GLY A 47 13.59 7.74 -3.22
C GLY A 47 12.35 6.92 -2.83
N LYS A 48 12.24 6.36 -1.61
CA LYS A 48 11.10 5.54 -1.15
C LYS A 48 9.74 6.20 -1.41
N SER A 49 9.54 7.41 -0.89
CA SER A 49 8.27 8.13 -1.04
C SER A 49 8.01 8.53 -2.50
N THR A 50 9.06 8.80 -3.29
CA THR A 50 8.93 9.05 -4.72
C THR A 50 8.48 7.80 -5.45
N LEU A 51 9.06 6.63 -5.12
CA LEU A 51 8.66 5.35 -5.68
C LEU A 51 7.19 5.05 -5.34
N LEU A 52 6.78 5.14 -4.07
CA LEU A 52 5.38 4.94 -3.69
C LEU A 52 4.42 5.88 -4.42
N LYS A 53 4.80 7.16 -4.61
CA LYS A 53 3.97 8.12 -5.37
C LYS A 53 3.86 7.75 -6.86
N CYS A 54 4.92 7.24 -7.47
CA CYS A 54 4.89 6.73 -8.85
C CYS A 54 3.99 5.48 -8.94
N LEU A 55 4.20 4.48 -8.07
CA LEU A 55 3.40 3.26 -8.03
C LEU A 55 1.93 3.54 -7.75
N GLY A 56 1.68 4.55 -6.91
CA GLY A 56 0.33 5.02 -6.56
C GLY A 56 -0.34 5.89 -7.61
N ALA A 57 0.28 6.10 -8.77
CA ALA A 57 -0.21 7.01 -9.81
C ALA A 57 -0.53 8.44 -9.29
N VAL A 58 0.23 8.91 -8.29
CA VAL A 58 0.13 10.27 -7.71
C VAL A 58 1.03 11.24 -8.47
N ILE A 59 2.19 10.76 -8.91
CA ILE A 59 3.10 11.49 -9.81
C ILE A 59 3.47 10.59 -10.98
N ASP A 60 3.70 11.20 -12.14
CA ASP A 60 4.10 10.48 -13.34
C ASP A 60 5.57 10.02 -13.21
N PRO A 61 5.89 8.74 -13.48
CA PRO A 61 7.26 8.33 -13.76
C PRO A 61 7.83 9.11 -14.95
N SER A 62 9.14 9.14 -15.12
CA SER A 62 9.77 9.74 -16.29
C SER A 62 10.08 8.72 -17.38
N ASP A 63 10.23 7.44 -16.98
CA ASP A 63 10.51 6.32 -17.88
C ASP A 63 10.22 4.99 -17.19
N GLY A 64 10.25 3.88 -17.95
CA GLY A 64 10.09 2.51 -17.46
C GLY A 64 8.69 1.97 -17.68
N ARG A 65 8.42 0.82 -17.03
CA ARG A 65 7.17 0.08 -17.19
C ARG A 65 6.62 -0.39 -15.85
N MET A 66 5.29 -0.34 -15.71
CA MET A 66 4.56 -0.90 -14.57
C MET A 66 3.43 -1.79 -15.05
N THR A 67 3.34 -3.00 -14.47
CA THR A 67 2.28 -3.96 -14.74
C THR A 67 1.59 -4.34 -13.43
N LEU A 68 0.26 -4.23 -13.38
CA LEU A 68 -0.57 -4.74 -12.28
C LEU A 68 -1.28 -6.01 -12.77
N GLY A 69 -0.95 -7.14 -12.16
CA GLY A 69 -1.42 -8.42 -12.65
C GLY A 69 -0.93 -8.67 -14.08
N ASN A 70 -1.86 -8.76 -15.03
CA ASN A 70 -1.56 -8.92 -16.46
C ASN A 70 -1.75 -7.63 -17.28
N GLU A 71 -2.07 -6.51 -16.60
CA GLU A 71 -2.37 -5.24 -17.26
C GLU A 71 -1.17 -4.31 -17.17
N VAL A 72 -0.65 -3.86 -18.31
CA VAL A 72 0.36 -2.80 -18.37
C VAL A 72 -0.37 -1.48 -18.10
N ILE A 73 -0.03 -0.83 -16.98
CA ILE A 73 -0.64 0.44 -16.58
C ILE A 73 0.21 1.66 -16.97
N TYR A 74 1.53 1.46 -17.11
CA TYR A 74 2.48 2.48 -17.53
C TYR A 74 3.56 1.85 -18.42
N ASP A 75 3.92 2.52 -19.54
CA ASP A 75 5.00 2.13 -20.45
C ASP A 75 5.47 3.39 -21.19
N GLY A 76 6.45 4.11 -20.63
CA GLY A 76 6.85 5.43 -21.08
C GLY A 76 5.74 6.51 -21.03
N GLY A 77 4.56 6.14 -20.50
CA GLY A 77 3.35 6.94 -20.35
C GLY A 77 2.21 6.09 -19.82
N TRP A 78 1.16 6.72 -19.28
CA TRP A 78 0.00 5.99 -18.76
C TRP A 78 -0.76 5.29 -19.89
N GLN A 79 -0.99 3.99 -19.73
CA GLN A 79 -1.78 3.15 -20.64
C GLN A 79 -3.26 3.08 -20.23
N VAL A 80 -3.59 3.66 -19.10
CA VAL A 80 -4.96 3.76 -18.55
C VAL A 80 -5.48 5.18 -18.71
N ARG A 81 -6.77 5.32 -19.09
CA ARG A 81 -7.40 6.63 -19.35
C ARG A 81 -7.80 7.37 -18.06
N ASP A 82 -8.21 6.63 -17.04
CA ASP A 82 -8.69 7.19 -15.77
C ASP A 82 -7.80 6.76 -14.60
N LEU A 83 -6.87 7.63 -14.22
CA LEU A 83 -6.00 7.42 -13.07
C LEU A 83 -6.73 7.48 -11.72
N ARG A 84 -7.93 8.11 -11.66
CA ARG A 84 -8.74 8.10 -10.42
C ARG A 84 -9.36 6.73 -10.21
N ALA A 85 -9.92 6.13 -11.29
CA ALA A 85 -10.41 4.76 -11.26
C ALA A 85 -9.28 3.76 -10.95
N LEU A 86 -8.10 3.92 -11.55
CA LEU A 86 -6.92 3.10 -11.25
C LEU A 86 -6.60 3.13 -9.74
N ARG A 87 -6.49 4.32 -9.14
CA ARG A 87 -6.22 4.46 -7.69
C ARG A 87 -7.34 3.90 -6.82
N ARG A 88 -8.59 4.14 -7.20
CA ARG A 88 -9.74 3.68 -6.43
C ARG A 88 -9.87 2.16 -6.42
N ASP A 89 -9.65 1.52 -7.58
CA ASP A 89 -10.02 0.12 -7.78
C ASP A 89 -8.84 -0.84 -7.75
N LYS A 90 -7.62 -0.36 -8.05
CA LYS A 90 -6.44 -1.22 -8.24
C LYS A 90 -5.32 -0.97 -7.26
N ILE A 91 -5.34 0.14 -6.49
CA ILE A 91 -4.26 0.52 -5.60
C ILE A 91 -4.83 0.86 -4.22
N GLY A 92 -4.50 0.04 -3.23
CA GLY A 92 -4.81 0.34 -1.83
C GLY A 92 -3.69 1.19 -1.22
N PHE A 93 -4.06 2.08 -0.31
CA PHE A 93 -3.10 2.89 0.45
C PHE A 93 -3.32 2.71 1.95
N VAL A 94 -2.21 2.51 2.65
CA VAL A 94 -2.13 2.55 4.12
C VAL A 94 -1.02 3.53 4.47
N PHE A 95 -1.35 4.60 5.18
CA PHE A 95 -0.41 5.65 5.53
C PHE A 95 0.03 5.54 7.00
N GLN A 96 1.13 6.20 7.34
CA GLN A 96 1.62 6.37 8.69
C GLN A 96 0.53 6.94 9.62
N SER A 97 -0.14 8.00 9.19
CA SER A 97 -1.34 8.50 9.85
C SER A 97 -2.56 7.90 9.16
N PRO A 98 -3.55 7.38 9.90
CA PRO A 98 -4.71 6.69 9.31
C PRO A 98 -5.55 7.55 8.36
N TYR A 99 -5.52 8.89 8.54
CA TYR A 99 -6.29 9.86 7.73
C TYR A 99 -7.75 9.44 7.56
N LEU A 100 -8.38 9.02 8.66
CA LEU A 100 -9.82 8.75 8.65
C LEU A 100 -10.60 10.06 8.52
N ILE A 101 -11.70 10.02 7.79
CA ILE A 101 -12.57 11.18 7.60
C ILE A 101 -13.32 11.42 8.90
N PRO A 102 -13.11 12.55 9.59
CA PRO A 102 -13.52 12.72 11.00
C PRO A 102 -15.03 12.80 11.22
N PHE A 103 -15.80 13.11 10.17
CA PHE A 103 -17.26 13.24 10.20
C PHE A 103 -17.99 12.01 9.62
N LEU A 104 -17.26 10.94 9.29
CA LEU A 104 -17.81 9.63 8.90
C LEU A 104 -17.53 8.62 10.01
N ASP A 105 -18.50 7.75 10.28
CA ASP A 105 -18.27 6.62 11.17
C ASP A 105 -17.27 5.62 10.58
N VAL A 106 -16.89 4.61 11.35
CA VAL A 106 -15.94 3.55 10.94
C VAL A 106 -16.41 2.84 9.69
N THR A 107 -17.68 2.45 9.63
CA THR A 107 -18.24 1.75 8.48
C THR A 107 -18.19 2.60 7.23
N ASP A 108 -18.59 3.86 7.33
CA ASP A 108 -18.62 4.80 6.19
C ASP A 108 -17.22 5.19 5.72
N ASN A 109 -16.25 5.29 6.64
CA ASN A 109 -14.84 5.47 6.27
C ASN A 109 -14.33 4.36 5.35
N VAL A 110 -14.74 3.12 5.57
CA VAL A 110 -14.35 1.96 4.75
C VAL A 110 -15.21 1.86 3.50
N ALA A 111 -16.52 2.03 3.62
CA ALA A 111 -17.48 1.88 2.53
C ALA A 111 -17.40 2.99 1.47
N LEU A 112 -16.74 4.11 1.77
CA LEU A 112 -16.69 5.28 0.87
C LEU A 112 -16.13 4.93 -0.52
N LEU A 113 -15.04 4.17 -0.60
CA LEU A 113 -14.40 3.86 -1.89
C LEU A 113 -15.30 3.03 -2.81
N PRO A 114 -15.94 1.93 -2.38
CA PRO A 114 -16.89 1.22 -3.23
C PRO A 114 -18.14 2.04 -3.58
N MET A 115 -18.60 2.94 -2.70
CA MET A 115 -19.68 3.88 -3.03
C MET A 115 -19.27 4.85 -4.16
N LEU A 116 -18.05 5.39 -4.10
CA LEU A 116 -17.49 6.25 -5.16
C LEU A 116 -17.26 5.49 -6.48
N ALA A 117 -17.15 4.16 -6.42
CA ALA A 117 -17.13 3.30 -7.61
C ALA A 117 -18.51 3.07 -8.24
N GLY A 118 -19.57 3.64 -7.68
CA GLY A 118 -20.95 3.44 -8.13
C GLY A 118 -21.64 2.22 -7.52
N GLY A 119 -21.04 1.58 -6.52
CA GLY A 119 -21.64 0.47 -5.79
C GLY A 119 -22.87 0.89 -4.98
N ALA A 120 -23.84 -0.01 -4.84
CA ALA A 120 -24.99 0.23 -3.97
C ALA A 120 -24.55 0.39 -2.52
N ASN A 121 -25.14 1.35 -1.80
CA ASN A 121 -24.77 1.69 -0.43
C ASN A 121 -24.79 0.47 0.52
N ALA A 122 -25.83 -0.36 0.44
CA ALA A 122 -25.95 -1.57 1.25
C ALA A 122 -24.84 -2.58 0.98
N GLU A 123 -24.47 -2.79 -0.30
CA GLU A 123 -23.37 -3.69 -0.69
C GLU A 123 -22.00 -3.15 -0.22
N ALA A 124 -21.76 -1.84 -0.37
CA ALA A 124 -20.53 -1.20 0.08
C ALA A 124 -20.33 -1.34 1.61
N ARG A 125 -21.41 -1.12 2.38
CA ARG A 125 -21.39 -1.30 3.84
C ARG A 125 -21.22 -2.75 4.25
N ALA A 126 -21.82 -3.71 3.51
CA ALA A 126 -21.62 -5.14 3.77
C ALA A 126 -20.16 -5.56 3.56
N LYS A 127 -19.51 -5.10 2.47
CA LYS A 127 -18.07 -5.31 2.23
C LYS A 127 -17.20 -4.69 3.34
N ALA A 128 -17.55 -3.48 3.78
CA ALA A 128 -16.86 -2.82 4.87
C ALA A 128 -16.95 -3.65 6.17
N LEU A 129 -18.15 -4.13 6.53
CA LEU A 129 -18.38 -4.93 7.73
C LEU A 129 -17.60 -6.27 7.69
N GLU A 130 -17.54 -6.94 6.53
CA GLU A 130 -16.72 -8.15 6.34
C GLU A 130 -15.25 -7.90 6.72
N LEU A 131 -14.67 -6.80 6.24
CA LEU A 131 -13.29 -6.44 6.51
C LEU A 131 -13.07 -5.98 7.96
N LEU A 132 -13.96 -5.17 8.50
CA LEU A 132 -13.90 -4.73 9.89
C LEU A 132 -13.97 -5.91 10.87
N THR A 133 -14.76 -6.94 10.52
CA THR A 133 -14.80 -8.19 11.27
C THR A 133 -13.50 -8.98 11.15
N ALA A 134 -12.96 -9.10 9.94
CA ALA A 134 -11.69 -9.79 9.69
C ALA A 134 -10.48 -9.11 10.38
N LEU A 135 -10.60 -7.82 10.69
CA LEU A 135 -9.59 -7.00 11.35
C LEU A 135 -9.85 -6.79 12.85
N ASP A 136 -10.84 -7.49 13.42
CA ASP A 136 -11.22 -7.42 14.84
C ASP A 136 -11.52 -6.00 15.33
N VAL A 137 -12.30 -5.25 14.53
CA VAL A 137 -12.75 -3.88 14.85
C VAL A 137 -14.24 -3.68 14.61
N GLN A 138 -15.00 -4.77 14.40
CA GLN A 138 -16.45 -4.75 14.18
C GLN A 138 -17.24 -4.17 15.36
N HIS A 139 -16.69 -4.21 16.57
CA HIS A 139 -17.31 -3.62 17.75
C HIS A 139 -17.33 -2.08 17.75
N ARG A 140 -16.67 -1.45 16.75
CA ARG A 140 -16.54 -0.01 16.56
C ARG A 140 -17.24 0.53 15.31
N VAL A 141 -18.08 -0.25 14.65
CA VAL A 141 -18.67 0.10 13.32
C VAL A 141 -19.41 1.43 13.29
N HIS A 142 -20.01 1.85 14.41
CA HIS A 142 -20.71 3.13 14.53
C HIS A 142 -19.90 4.22 15.24
N ALA A 143 -18.67 3.93 15.66
CA ALA A 143 -17.82 4.89 16.33
C ALA A 143 -17.27 5.94 15.35
N MET A 144 -17.05 7.15 15.83
CA MET A 144 -16.32 8.17 15.09
C MET A 144 -14.81 7.99 15.26
N PRO A 145 -13.98 8.44 14.31
CA PRO A 145 -12.51 8.30 14.38
C PRO A 145 -11.91 8.80 15.70
N SER A 146 -12.45 9.87 16.29
CA SER A 146 -11.99 10.44 17.56
C SER A 146 -12.22 9.54 18.78
N GLN A 147 -13.06 8.52 18.65
CA GLN A 147 -13.39 7.56 19.71
C GLN A 147 -12.56 6.29 19.66
N LEU A 148 -11.66 6.18 18.67
CA LEU A 148 -10.82 5.02 18.41
C LEU A 148 -9.43 5.19 19.00
N SER A 149 -8.87 4.11 19.54
CA SER A 149 -7.44 4.02 19.81
C SER A 149 -6.62 4.07 18.51
N GLY A 150 -5.34 4.43 18.58
CA GLY A 150 -4.46 4.48 17.41
C GLY A 150 -4.40 3.15 16.64
N GLY A 151 -4.39 2.02 17.35
CA GLY A 151 -4.42 0.69 16.73
C GLY A 151 -5.75 0.37 16.04
N GLU A 152 -6.90 0.79 16.61
CA GLU A 152 -8.21 0.65 15.95
C GLU A 152 -8.28 1.52 14.69
N GLN A 153 -7.80 2.78 14.76
CA GLN A 153 -7.73 3.67 13.59
C GLN A 153 -6.89 3.06 12.46
N GLN A 154 -5.75 2.46 12.79
CA GLN A 154 -4.89 1.82 11.81
C GLN A 154 -5.56 0.60 11.17
N ARG A 155 -6.26 -0.25 11.95
CA ARG A 155 -7.04 -1.37 11.40
C ARG A 155 -8.16 -0.89 10.46
N VAL A 156 -8.84 0.19 10.80
CA VAL A 156 -9.85 0.81 9.91
C VAL A 156 -9.21 1.34 8.62
N ALA A 157 -8.02 1.96 8.69
CA ALA A 157 -7.29 2.41 7.51
C ALA A 157 -6.85 1.23 6.61
N ILE A 158 -6.44 0.10 7.19
CA ILE A 158 -6.15 -1.13 6.45
C ILE A 158 -7.41 -1.67 5.78
N ALA A 159 -8.55 -1.72 6.49
CA ALA A 159 -9.84 -2.13 5.91
C ALA A 159 -10.20 -1.26 4.71
N ARG A 160 -10.06 0.06 4.84
CA ARG A 160 -10.31 1.02 3.75
C ARG A 160 -9.40 0.75 2.53
N GLY A 161 -8.13 0.46 2.76
CA GLY A 161 -7.18 0.11 1.69
C GLY A 161 -7.53 -1.18 0.96
N LEU A 162 -8.20 -2.13 1.63
CA LEU A 162 -8.54 -3.46 1.10
C LEU A 162 -9.94 -3.55 0.50
N VAL A 163 -10.85 -2.60 0.75
CA VAL A 163 -12.29 -2.76 0.48
C VAL A 163 -12.64 -3.05 -0.97
N ASN A 164 -11.88 -2.53 -1.91
CA ASN A 164 -12.02 -2.81 -3.35
C ASN A 164 -11.19 -4.03 -3.80
N ARG A 165 -10.58 -4.79 -2.87
CA ARG A 165 -9.72 -5.96 -3.14
C ARG A 165 -8.65 -5.66 -4.21
N PRO A 166 -7.85 -4.60 -4.01
CA PRO A 166 -6.87 -4.18 -5.00
C PRO A 166 -5.79 -5.23 -5.20
N PRO A 167 -5.20 -5.36 -6.40
CA PRO A 167 -4.07 -6.24 -6.66
C PRO A 167 -2.79 -5.82 -5.91
N VAL A 168 -2.67 -4.54 -5.52
CA VAL A 168 -1.52 -4.03 -4.76
C VAL A 168 -1.95 -3.08 -3.65
N ILE A 169 -1.26 -3.15 -2.51
CA ILE A 169 -1.32 -2.16 -1.41
C ILE A 169 0.06 -1.54 -1.22
N LEU A 170 0.07 -0.23 -1.09
CA LEU A 170 1.22 0.58 -0.77
C LEU A 170 1.08 1.09 0.68
N ALA A 171 1.92 0.59 1.57
CA ALA A 171 1.91 0.95 2.98
C ALA A 171 3.15 1.81 3.30
N ASP A 172 2.92 3.08 3.62
CA ASP A 172 3.97 4.05 3.95
C ASP A 172 4.07 4.20 5.46
N GLU A 173 5.11 3.60 6.06
CA GLU A 173 5.38 3.62 7.51
C GLU A 173 4.16 3.24 8.37
N PRO A 174 3.45 2.13 8.08
CA PRO A 174 2.15 1.82 8.69
C PRO A 174 2.23 1.54 10.20
N THR A 175 3.42 1.41 10.75
CA THR A 175 3.69 1.07 12.16
C THR A 175 4.37 2.18 12.96
N ALA A 176 4.80 3.26 12.30
CA ALA A 176 5.62 4.31 12.93
C ALA A 176 5.03 4.93 14.22
N PRO A 177 3.71 5.15 14.36
CA PRO A 177 3.12 5.69 15.59
C PRO A 177 2.88 4.64 16.68
N LEU A 178 3.31 3.38 16.48
CA LEU A 178 2.95 2.25 17.33
C LEU A 178 4.14 1.75 18.16
N ASP A 179 3.85 1.22 19.34
CA ASP A 179 4.82 0.42 20.09
C ASP A 179 5.10 -0.91 19.37
N SER A 180 6.15 -1.63 19.79
CA SER A 180 6.62 -2.85 19.12
C SER A 180 5.54 -3.94 19.04
N VAL A 181 4.74 -4.12 20.09
CA VAL A 181 3.70 -5.16 20.13
C VAL A 181 2.60 -4.86 19.12
N ARG A 182 2.15 -3.59 19.06
CA ARG A 182 1.14 -3.16 18.10
C ARG A 182 1.67 -3.12 16.67
N ALA A 183 2.94 -2.74 16.48
CA ALA A 183 3.60 -2.78 15.18
C ALA A 183 3.62 -4.21 14.60
N MET A 184 4.04 -5.19 15.41
CA MET A 184 4.04 -6.61 15.01
C MET A 184 2.63 -7.11 14.69
N ALA A 185 1.61 -6.70 15.47
CA ALA A 185 0.22 -7.05 15.18
C ALA A 185 -0.25 -6.50 13.83
N VAL A 186 0.11 -5.27 13.48
CA VAL A 186 -0.21 -4.67 12.16
C VAL A 186 0.45 -5.44 11.02
N ILE A 187 1.73 -5.80 11.14
CA ILE A 187 2.43 -6.58 10.11
C ILE A 187 1.84 -7.98 9.96
N ARG A 188 1.48 -8.64 11.06
CA ARG A 188 0.74 -9.93 11.02
C ARG A 188 -0.56 -9.78 10.24
N ILE A 189 -1.36 -8.76 10.55
CA ILE A 189 -2.61 -8.44 9.85
C ILE A 189 -2.35 -8.24 8.36
N LEU A 190 -1.34 -7.46 7.96
CA LEU A 190 -1.00 -7.25 6.55
C LEU A 190 -0.64 -8.56 5.84
N ASN A 191 0.14 -9.44 6.49
CA ASN A 191 0.47 -10.77 5.95
C ASN A 191 -0.77 -11.65 5.77
N ASP A 192 -1.66 -11.69 6.77
CA ASP A 192 -2.90 -12.49 6.70
C ASP A 192 -3.83 -11.96 5.60
N MET A 193 -3.96 -10.64 5.49
CA MET A 193 -4.78 -10.00 4.45
C MET A 193 -4.18 -10.18 3.06
N ALA A 194 -2.85 -10.08 2.91
CA ALA A 194 -2.17 -10.37 1.66
C ALA A 194 -2.52 -11.78 1.15
N ARG A 195 -2.36 -12.78 2.00
CA ARG A 195 -2.67 -14.19 1.67
C ARG A 195 -4.15 -14.41 1.39
N LYS A 196 -5.05 -13.89 2.26
CA LYS A 196 -6.50 -14.07 2.15
C LYS A 196 -7.08 -13.49 0.88
N PHE A 197 -6.59 -12.31 0.45
CA PHE A 197 -7.11 -11.59 -0.72
C PHE A 197 -6.20 -11.70 -1.94
N GLU A 198 -5.08 -12.43 -1.82
CA GLU A 198 -4.05 -12.55 -2.87
C GLU A 198 -3.58 -11.18 -3.36
N THR A 199 -3.41 -10.22 -2.46
CA THR A 199 -2.95 -8.86 -2.72
C THR A 199 -1.45 -8.77 -2.48
N ALA A 200 -0.70 -8.15 -3.40
CA ALA A 200 0.70 -7.80 -3.17
C ALA A 200 0.79 -6.59 -2.23
N ILE A 201 1.66 -6.61 -1.23
CA ILE A 201 1.82 -5.50 -0.29
C ILE A 201 3.28 -5.05 -0.26
N ILE A 202 3.51 -3.75 -0.48
CA ILE A 202 4.82 -3.10 -0.33
C ILE A 202 4.76 -2.25 0.94
N VAL A 203 5.60 -2.57 1.92
CA VAL A 203 5.69 -1.84 3.20
C VAL A 203 6.98 -1.03 3.21
N VAL A 204 6.87 0.28 3.15
CA VAL A 204 7.99 1.17 3.46
C VAL A 204 8.15 1.25 4.96
N THR A 205 9.36 1.01 5.44
CA THR A 205 9.67 1.13 6.85
C THR A 205 11.16 1.38 7.09
N HIS A 206 11.46 1.96 8.25
CA HIS A 206 12.80 2.05 8.83
C HIS A 206 12.87 1.40 10.22
N ASP A 207 11.77 0.75 10.66
CA ASP A 207 11.71 0.07 11.96
C ASP A 207 12.46 -1.26 11.92
N GLU A 208 13.63 -1.30 12.54
CA GLU A 208 14.49 -2.49 12.63
C GLU A 208 13.81 -3.69 13.29
N LYS A 209 12.73 -3.47 14.04
CA LYS A 209 12.00 -4.55 14.72
C LYS A 209 11.12 -5.35 13.78
N ILE A 210 10.56 -4.69 12.75
CA ILE A 210 9.68 -5.36 11.79
C ILE A 210 10.43 -5.82 10.52
N ILE A 211 11.57 -5.24 10.19
CA ILE A 211 12.36 -5.63 9.02
C ILE A 211 12.65 -7.13 8.99
N PRO A 212 13.06 -7.80 10.10
CA PRO A 212 13.31 -9.25 10.10
C PRO A 212 12.09 -10.13 9.80
N THR A 213 10.87 -9.58 9.83
CA THR A 213 9.65 -10.35 9.51
C THR A 213 9.41 -10.53 8.02
N PHE A 214 10.03 -9.69 7.19
CA PHE A 214 9.89 -9.81 5.73
C PHE A 214 10.75 -10.96 5.20
N LYS A 215 10.20 -11.73 4.26
CA LYS A 215 10.91 -12.78 3.52
C LYS A 215 11.74 -12.23 2.36
N ARG A 216 11.35 -11.06 1.85
CA ARG A 216 12.03 -10.33 0.78
C ARG A 216 12.04 -8.85 1.11
N ILE A 217 13.18 -8.22 0.88
CA ILE A 217 13.41 -6.82 1.16
C ILE A 217 14.01 -6.17 -0.08
N TYR A 218 13.47 -5.03 -0.45
CA TYR A 218 14.07 -4.14 -1.43
C TYR A 218 14.76 -2.98 -0.71
N HIS A 219 16.07 -2.89 -0.89
CA HIS A 219 16.85 -1.75 -0.44
C HIS A 219 16.87 -0.70 -1.53
N ILE A 220 16.46 0.53 -1.21
CA ILE A 220 16.61 1.64 -2.14
C ILE A 220 17.67 2.61 -1.65
N ARG A 221 18.66 2.89 -2.49
CA ARG A 221 19.74 3.83 -2.23
C ARG A 221 20.05 4.62 -3.50
N ASP A 222 20.12 5.95 -3.37
CA ASP A 222 20.39 6.87 -4.48
C ASP A 222 19.49 6.65 -5.71
N GLY A 223 18.22 6.25 -5.44
CA GLY A 223 17.21 6.00 -6.45
C GLY A 223 17.27 4.63 -7.13
N VAL A 224 18.17 3.74 -6.72
CA VAL A 224 18.31 2.38 -7.27
C VAL A 224 17.84 1.36 -6.24
N THR A 225 17.17 0.29 -6.70
CA THR A 225 16.70 -0.80 -5.84
C THR A 225 17.59 -2.03 -5.96
N HIS A 226 17.84 -2.69 -4.82
CA HIS A 226 18.47 -3.99 -4.73
C HIS A 226 17.60 -4.93 -3.91
N GLU A 227 17.35 -6.14 -4.40
CA GLU A 227 16.60 -7.16 -3.69
C GLU A 227 17.52 -7.97 -2.80
N GLU A 228 17.04 -8.28 -1.59
CA GLU A 228 17.71 -9.14 -0.63
C GLU A 228 16.69 -10.14 -0.04
N ALA A 229 17.15 -11.36 0.21
CA ALA A 229 16.37 -12.33 0.99
C ALA A 229 16.36 -11.89 2.45
N GLY A 230 15.17 -11.68 3.00
CA GLY A 230 14.99 -11.36 4.41
C GLY A 230 14.92 -12.62 5.28
N GLU A 231 14.98 -12.45 6.59
CA GLU A 231 14.97 -13.56 7.55
C GLU A 231 13.61 -14.28 7.60
N GLY A 232 12.52 -13.57 7.33
CA GLY A 232 11.16 -14.12 7.36
C GLY A 232 10.78 -14.67 8.72
N ARG A 233 11.22 -14.02 9.82
CA ARG A 233 10.91 -14.47 11.18
C ARG A 233 9.41 -14.57 11.37
N GLU A 234 8.96 -15.71 11.89
CA GLU A 234 7.57 -15.90 12.24
C GLU A 234 7.19 -15.03 13.45
N PHE A 235 5.93 -14.66 13.49
CA PHE A 235 5.36 -13.89 14.60
C PHE A 235 5.13 -14.85 15.78
N GLU A 236 5.88 -14.71 16.84
CA GLU A 236 5.61 -15.36 18.13
C GLU A 236 4.38 -14.75 18.83
#